data_1a70fe79beeb8b3df8a8f2d4eae9dc97
#
_entry.id   1a70fe79beeb8b3df8a8f2d4eae9dc97
#
_cell.length_a   1.000
_cell.length_b   1.000
_cell.length_c   1.000
_cell.angle_alpha   90.00
_cell.angle_beta   90.00
_cell.angle_gamma   90.00
#
_symmetry.space_group_name_H-M   'P 1'
#
loop_
_entity.id
_entity.type
_entity.pdbx_description
1 polymer ?
#
loop_
_entity_poly.entity_id
_entity_poly.type
_entity_poly.pdbx_seq_one_letter_code
_entity_poly.pdbx_strand_id
1 'polypeptide(L)'
;IPTEATTIFQEGIRIPPTKLYKKGELQSDVLELILHNVRTSQWNRFDLNALIAACNTAARRCNEIADRFGDEIFCSTMNIMLERNYLAMKHIISMFIPEEPREFSDYICDDGMGMGPYKIKCKMWREGDKAIFDFDGTDPQAQSSINFYLNEEMFKMFFGSFTINVVDPQ
;
A
#
# COMPACT_ATOMS: atom_id res chain seq x y z
N ILE A 1 -15.68 3.88 5.61
CA ILE A 1 -16.03 4.91 4.61
C ILE A 1 -17.46 4.66 4.21
N PRO A 2 -18.36 5.65 4.25
CA PRO A 2 -19.72 5.52 3.73
C PRO A 2 -19.68 5.27 2.20
N THR A 3 -20.53 4.39 1.71
CA THR A 3 -20.59 4.10 0.27
C THR A 3 -21.02 5.32 -0.55
N GLU A 4 -21.85 6.18 0.03
CA GLU A 4 -22.33 7.43 -0.55
C GLU A 4 -21.36 8.61 -0.44
N ALA A 5 -20.14 8.40 0.10
CA ALA A 5 -19.14 9.47 0.22
C ALA A 5 -18.64 9.91 -1.17
N THR A 6 -18.78 11.20 -1.46
CA THR A 6 -18.32 11.83 -2.72
C THR A 6 -17.11 12.74 -2.52
N THR A 7 -16.75 13.01 -1.27
CA THR A 7 -15.59 13.84 -0.92
C THR A 7 -14.85 13.25 0.27
N ILE A 8 -13.54 13.51 0.36
CA ILE A 8 -12.70 13.05 1.47
C ILE A 8 -13.19 13.56 2.84
N PHE A 9 -13.91 14.68 2.88
CA PHE A 9 -14.47 15.23 4.15
C PHE A 9 -15.61 14.38 4.72
N GLN A 10 -16.22 13.53 3.91
CA GLN A 10 -17.27 12.59 4.33
C GLN A 10 -16.71 11.24 4.78
N GLU A 11 -15.44 10.97 4.50
CA GLU A 11 -14.81 9.69 4.83
C GLU A 11 -14.40 9.58 6.29
N GLY A 12 -14.22 10.68 6.98
CA GLY A 12 -13.89 10.72 8.41
C GLY A 12 -12.99 11.89 8.80
N ILE A 13 -12.43 11.80 9.99
CA ILE A 13 -11.53 12.83 10.51
C ILE A 13 -10.22 12.86 9.71
N ARG A 14 -9.81 14.05 9.30
CA ARG A 14 -8.55 14.30 8.61
C ARG A 14 -7.51 14.78 9.62
N ILE A 15 -6.52 13.94 9.89
CA ILE A 15 -5.45 14.25 10.84
C ILE A 15 -4.17 14.51 10.05
N PRO A 16 -3.57 15.72 10.16
CA PRO A 16 -2.26 15.98 9.55
C PRO A 16 -1.19 15.11 10.23
N PRO A 17 0.04 15.01 9.67
CA PRO A 17 1.12 14.30 10.32
C PRO A 17 1.36 14.81 11.75
N THR A 18 0.85 14.07 12.72
CA THR A 18 0.85 14.44 14.14
C THR A 18 1.49 13.33 14.96
N LYS A 19 2.39 13.71 15.87
CA LYS A 19 3.06 12.72 16.72
C LYS A 19 2.13 12.25 17.83
N LEU A 20 1.72 10.99 17.79
CA LEU A 20 1.00 10.33 18.88
C LEU A 20 1.92 10.06 20.09
N TYR A 21 3.21 9.85 19.84
CA TYR A 21 4.25 9.73 20.87
C TYR A 21 5.35 10.77 20.64
N LYS A 22 5.79 11.43 21.71
CA LYS A 22 6.96 12.33 21.72
C LYS A 22 7.95 11.85 22.77
N LYS A 23 9.16 11.50 22.36
CA LYS A 23 10.22 11.00 23.25
C LYS A 23 9.77 9.82 24.14
N GLY A 24 8.96 8.94 23.60
CA GLY A 24 8.42 7.78 24.32
C GLY A 24 7.16 8.05 25.16
N GLU A 25 6.70 9.30 25.27
CA GLU A 25 5.51 9.68 26.03
C GLU A 25 4.31 9.83 25.12
N LEU A 26 3.18 9.18 25.49
CA LEU A 26 1.92 9.27 24.80
C LEU A 26 1.35 10.70 24.93
N GLN A 27 0.94 11.26 23.78
CA GLN A 27 0.20 12.52 23.75
C GLN A 27 -1.30 12.22 23.90
N SER A 28 -1.77 12.19 25.15
CA SER A 28 -3.15 11.80 25.49
C SER A 28 -4.18 12.68 24.78
N ASP A 29 -3.93 13.98 24.66
CA ASP A 29 -4.84 14.91 23.99
C ASP A 29 -5.05 14.56 22.51
N VAL A 30 -3.99 14.12 21.82
CA VAL A 30 -4.06 13.67 20.44
C VAL A 30 -4.85 12.37 20.33
N LEU A 31 -4.62 11.42 21.24
CA LEU A 31 -5.35 10.17 21.27
C LEU A 31 -6.84 10.40 21.53
N GLU A 32 -7.17 11.19 22.54
CA GLU A 32 -8.57 11.50 22.87
C GLU A 32 -9.27 12.28 21.75
N LEU A 33 -8.56 13.21 21.07
CA LEU A 33 -9.10 13.88 19.89
C LEU A 33 -9.49 12.88 18.80
N ILE A 34 -8.65 11.88 18.52
CA ILE A 34 -8.96 10.83 17.54
C ILE A 34 -10.17 10.01 18.00
N LEU A 35 -10.15 9.53 19.23
CA LEU A 35 -11.15 8.61 19.75
C LEU A 35 -12.54 9.23 19.93
N HIS A 36 -12.64 10.53 20.22
CA HIS A 36 -13.91 11.25 20.29
C HIS A 36 -14.55 11.50 18.91
N ASN A 37 -13.79 11.41 17.85
CA ASN A 37 -14.27 11.66 16.49
C ASN A 37 -14.53 10.37 15.67
N VAL A 38 -14.51 9.21 16.33
CA VAL A 38 -14.81 7.91 15.70
C VAL A 38 -15.95 7.21 16.40
N ARG A 39 -16.81 6.52 15.64
CA ARG A 39 -17.97 5.82 16.19
C ARG A 39 -17.58 4.66 17.11
N THR A 40 -16.51 3.93 16.76
CA THR A 40 -16.04 2.72 17.44
C THR A 40 -14.75 2.98 18.21
N SER A 41 -14.77 3.95 19.11
CA SER A 41 -13.59 4.45 19.84
C SER A 41 -12.78 3.35 20.53
N GLN A 42 -13.44 2.36 21.14
CA GLN A 42 -12.76 1.24 21.80
C GLN A 42 -12.00 0.34 20.83
N TRP A 43 -12.62 0.00 19.69
CA TRP A 43 -11.95 -0.79 18.64
C TRP A 43 -10.75 -0.03 18.04
N ASN A 44 -10.94 1.24 17.73
CA ASN A 44 -9.85 2.07 17.20
C ASN A 44 -8.70 2.23 18.21
N ARG A 45 -9.00 2.29 19.51
CA ARG A 45 -7.96 2.28 20.56
C ARG A 45 -7.16 0.97 20.54
N PHE A 46 -7.83 -0.17 20.40
CA PHE A 46 -7.14 -1.47 20.30
C PHE A 46 -6.28 -1.56 19.04
N ASP A 47 -6.78 -1.12 17.90
CA ASP A 47 -6.03 -1.11 16.64
C ASP A 47 -4.80 -0.20 16.72
N LEU A 48 -4.94 1.02 17.26
CA LEU A 48 -3.81 1.91 17.49
C LEU A 48 -2.75 1.29 18.42
N ASN A 49 -3.18 0.67 19.51
CA ASN A 49 -2.26 -0.02 20.43
C ASN A 49 -1.57 -1.20 19.75
N ALA A 50 -2.26 -1.96 18.91
CA ALA A 50 -1.68 -3.05 18.13
C ALA A 50 -0.62 -2.55 17.15
N LEU A 51 -0.89 -1.45 16.43
CA LEU A 51 0.07 -0.81 15.52
C LEU A 51 1.32 -0.32 16.27
N ILE A 52 1.14 0.32 17.44
CA ILE A 52 2.26 0.77 18.27
C ILE A 52 3.08 -0.43 18.77
N ALA A 53 2.43 -1.49 19.24
CA ALA A 53 3.11 -2.71 19.70
C ALA A 53 3.90 -3.37 18.55
N ALA A 54 3.35 -3.38 17.33
CA ALA A 54 4.05 -3.87 16.14
C ALA A 54 5.31 -3.04 15.84
N CYS A 55 5.22 -1.71 15.86
CA CYS A 55 6.37 -0.81 15.67
C CYS A 55 7.45 -1.03 16.74
N ASN A 56 7.07 -1.13 18.01
CA ASN A 56 8.00 -1.36 19.10
C ASN A 56 8.67 -2.74 18.99
N THR A 57 7.92 -3.75 18.58
CA THR A 57 8.47 -5.09 18.35
C THR A 57 9.45 -5.10 17.18
N ALA A 58 9.11 -4.44 16.07
CA ALA A 58 10.00 -4.31 14.93
C ALA A 58 11.31 -3.60 15.31
N ALA A 59 11.21 -2.46 16.00
CA ALA A 59 12.38 -1.71 16.48
C ALA A 59 13.28 -2.56 17.38
N ARG A 60 12.70 -3.27 18.35
CA ARG A 60 13.44 -4.18 19.23
C ARG A 60 14.15 -5.28 18.43
N ARG A 61 13.46 -5.93 17.48
CA ARG A 61 14.04 -6.99 16.64
C ARG A 61 15.16 -6.49 15.74
N CYS A 62 15.02 -5.30 15.18
CA CYS A 62 16.09 -4.67 14.39
C CYS A 62 17.33 -4.41 15.27
N ASN A 63 17.14 -3.87 16.48
CA ASN A 63 18.25 -3.65 17.42
C ASN A 63 18.92 -4.97 17.82
N GLU A 64 18.17 -6.02 18.17
CA GLU A 64 18.72 -7.35 18.49
C GLU A 64 19.59 -7.91 17.35
N ILE A 65 19.22 -7.68 16.09
CA ILE A 65 20.02 -8.10 14.91
C ILE A 65 21.27 -7.23 14.81
N ALA A 66 21.12 -5.91 14.94
CA ALA A 66 22.25 -4.98 14.88
C ALA A 66 23.25 -5.24 16.01
N ASP A 67 22.79 -5.49 17.25
CA ASP A 67 23.64 -5.84 18.40
C ASP A 67 24.39 -7.16 18.16
N ARG A 68 23.76 -8.13 17.49
CA ARG A 68 24.34 -9.45 17.21
C ARG A 68 25.40 -9.41 16.11
N PHE A 69 25.18 -8.67 15.04
CA PHE A 69 26.01 -8.70 13.85
C PHE A 69 26.81 -7.40 13.59
N GLY A 70 26.50 -6.34 14.31
CA GLY A 70 27.06 -5.00 14.16
C GLY A 70 26.23 -4.15 13.16
N ASP A 71 26.21 -2.84 13.41
CA ASP A 71 25.43 -1.87 12.62
C ASP A 71 25.83 -1.85 11.15
N GLU A 72 27.14 -1.95 10.87
CA GLU A 72 27.65 -1.95 9.49
C GLU A 72 27.14 -3.14 8.69
N ILE A 73 27.18 -4.34 9.28
CA ILE A 73 26.67 -5.56 8.64
C ILE A 73 25.15 -5.47 8.47
N PHE A 74 24.44 -4.97 9.48
CA PHE A 74 23.00 -4.79 9.42
C PHE A 74 22.62 -3.85 8.25
N CYS A 75 23.22 -2.67 8.17
CA CYS A 75 22.92 -1.70 7.11
C CYS A 75 23.34 -2.20 5.72
N SER A 76 24.51 -2.84 5.58
CA SER A 76 24.96 -3.38 4.31
C SER A 76 24.05 -4.52 3.82
N THR A 77 23.59 -5.38 4.74
CA THR A 77 22.66 -6.46 4.42
C THR A 77 21.32 -5.92 3.88
N MET A 78 20.78 -4.83 4.44
CA MET A 78 19.57 -4.20 3.92
C MET A 78 19.76 -3.74 2.47
N ASN A 79 20.89 -3.12 2.15
CA ASN A 79 21.21 -2.69 0.78
C ASN A 79 21.36 -3.87 -0.19
N ILE A 80 22.03 -4.94 0.26
CA ILE A 80 22.18 -6.17 -0.54
C ILE A 80 20.80 -6.83 -0.80
N MET A 81 19.91 -6.85 0.18
CA MET A 81 18.56 -7.39 0.01
C MET A 81 17.75 -6.57 -1.01
N LEU A 82 17.84 -5.24 -0.96
CA LEU A 82 17.19 -4.36 -1.94
C LEU A 82 17.72 -4.63 -3.36
N GLU A 83 19.03 -4.73 -3.52
CA GLU A 83 19.65 -5.05 -4.83
C GLU A 83 19.22 -6.42 -5.33
N ARG A 84 19.23 -7.45 -4.50
CA ARG A 84 18.78 -8.79 -4.88
C ARG A 84 17.30 -8.80 -5.31
N ASN A 85 16.44 -8.11 -4.57
CA ASN A 85 15.02 -7.98 -4.94
C ASN A 85 14.84 -7.24 -6.26
N TYR A 86 15.62 -6.19 -6.51
CA TYR A 86 15.62 -5.47 -7.77
C TYR A 86 16.01 -6.38 -8.94
N LEU A 87 17.11 -7.14 -8.81
CA LEU A 87 17.57 -8.08 -9.85
C LEU A 87 16.57 -9.23 -10.06
N ALA A 88 16.01 -9.78 -8.99
CA ALA A 88 14.97 -10.80 -9.08
C ALA A 88 13.72 -10.28 -9.82
N MET A 89 13.27 -9.07 -9.51
CA MET A 89 12.13 -8.46 -10.20
C MET A 89 12.41 -8.23 -11.69
N LYS A 90 13.60 -7.77 -12.07
CA LYS A 90 13.99 -7.66 -13.47
C LYS A 90 13.94 -9.00 -14.20
N HIS A 91 14.43 -10.05 -13.55
CA HIS A 91 14.38 -11.40 -14.10
C HIS A 91 12.94 -11.87 -14.31
N ILE A 92 12.07 -11.68 -13.32
CA ILE A 92 10.64 -12.01 -13.41
C ILE A 92 9.97 -11.24 -14.56
N ILE A 93 10.20 -9.93 -14.67
CA ILE A 93 9.66 -9.10 -15.74
C ILE A 93 10.10 -9.66 -17.11
N SER A 94 11.40 -10.00 -17.26
CA SER A 94 11.91 -10.51 -18.52
C SER A 94 11.35 -11.88 -18.90
N MET A 95 11.02 -12.72 -17.93
CA MET A 95 10.50 -14.08 -18.17
C MET A 95 8.99 -14.11 -18.42
N PHE A 96 8.22 -13.30 -17.72
CA PHE A 96 6.76 -13.44 -17.68
C PHE A 96 6.00 -12.34 -18.42
N ILE A 97 6.61 -11.16 -18.63
CA ILE A 97 5.96 -10.08 -19.36
C ILE A 97 6.46 -10.06 -20.80
N PRO A 98 5.56 -10.24 -21.79
CA PRO A 98 5.95 -10.23 -23.19
C PRO A 98 6.33 -8.82 -23.67
N GLU A 99 7.15 -8.73 -24.72
CA GLU A 99 7.41 -7.47 -25.42
C GLU A 99 6.20 -6.97 -26.21
N GLU A 100 5.42 -7.91 -26.74
CA GLU A 100 4.18 -7.57 -27.42
C GLU A 100 3.10 -7.19 -26.42
N PRO A 101 2.43 -6.03 -26.60
CA PRO A 101 1.37 -5.59 -25.71
C PRO A 101 0.24 -6.61 -25.58
N ARG A 102 -0.18 -6.88 -24.35
CA ARG A 102 -1.35 -7.68 -24.02
C ARG A 102 -2.38 -6.78 -23.33
N GLU A 103 -3.63 -6.94 -23.72
CA GLU A 103 -4.72 -6.14 -23.22
C GLU A 103 -5.74 -7.00 -22.46
N PHE A 104 -6.21 -6.46 -21.33
CA PHE A 104 -7.21 -7.06 -20.48
C PHE A 104 -8.21 -5.98 -20.04
N SER A 105 -9.46 -6.36 -19.88
CA SER A 105 -10.49 -5.49 -19.31
C SER A 105 -11.31 -6.24 -18.29
N ASP A 106 -11.65 -5.54 -17.21
CA ASP A 106 -12.53 -6.03 -16.15
C ASP A 106 -13.52 -4.93 -15.75
N TYR A 107 -14.54 -5.27 -14.97
CA TYR A 107 -15.62 -4.35 -14.64
C TYR A 107 -15.89 -4.36 -13.14
N ILE A 108 -16.04 -3.16 -12.57
CA ILE A 108 -16.70 -2.98 -11.28
C ILE A 108 -18.19 -2.88 -11.55
N CYS A 109 -18.98 -3.84 -11.05
CA CYS A 109 -20.38 -4.00 -11.43
C CYS A 109 -21.24 -2.78 -11.14
N ASP A 110 -21.08 -2.18 -9.95
CA ASP A 110 -21.76 -0.98 -9.53
C ASP A 110 -20.96 -0.23 -8.47
N ASP A 111 -21.33 1.01 -8.20
CA ASP A 111 -20.68 1.89 -7.23
C ASP A 111 -21.40 1.96 -5.87
N GLY A 112 -22.41 1.14 -5.66
CA GLY A 112 -23.27 1.20 -4.48
C GLY A 112 -24.29 2.35 -4.50
N MET A 113 -24.28 3.21 -5.54
CA MET A 113 -25.18 4.35 -5.75
C MET A 113 -26.11 4.13 -6.95
N GLY A 114 -26.07 2.95 -7.55
CA GLY A 114 -26.89 2.55 -8.70
C GLY A 114 -26.32 2.94 -10.06
N MET A 115 -25.04 3.30 -10.11
CA MET A 115 -24.31 3.58 -11.35
C MET A 115 -23.29 2.47 -11.63
N GLY A 116 -23.08 2.17 -12.90
CA GLY A 116 -22.16 1.15 -13.39
C GLY A 116 -22.71 0.42 -14.61
N PRO A 117 -22.05 -0.63 -15.13
CA PRO A 117 -20.71 -1.06 -14.71
C PRO A 117 -19.61 -0.09 -15.11
N TYR A 118 -18.51 -0.07 -14.36
CA TYR A 118 -17.32 0.73 -14.67
C TYR A 118 -16.25 -0.18 -15.23
N LYS A 119 -15.72 0.15 -16.40
CA LYS A 119 -14.66 -0.60 -17.06
C LYS A 119 -13.30 -0.20 -16.53
N ILE A 120 -12.49 -1.18 -16.17
CA ILE A 120 -11.05 -1.04 -15.95
C ILE A 120 -10.34 -1.73 -17.11
N LYS A 121 -9.50 -1.01 -17.83
CA LYS A 121 -8.71 -1.53 -18.92
C LYS A 121 -7.24 -1.42 -18.57
N CYS A 122 -6.48 -2.47 -18.83
CA CYS A 122 -5.03 -2.49 -18.65
C CYS A 122 -4.39 -3.09 -19.91
N LYS A 123 -3.41 -2.39 -20.43
CA LYS A 123 -2.52 -2.88 -21.48
C LYS A 123 -1.13 -3.00 -20.90
N MET A 124 -0.52 -4.15 -21.00
CA MET A 124 0.77 -4.46 -20.40
C MET A 124 1.75 -5.01 -21.43
N TRP A 125 3.00 -4.54 -21.37
CA TRP A 125 4.13 -5.07 -22.14
C TRP A 125 5.44 -4.78 -21.40
N ARG A 126 6.54 -5.27 -21.87
CA ARG A 126 7.88 -4.88 -21.39
C ARG A 126 8.69 -4.15 -22.45
N GLU A 127 9.52 -3.24 -21.96
CA GLU A 127 10.58 -2.59 -22.73
C GLU A 127 11.92 -2.88 -22.06
N GLY A 128 12.68 -3.83 -22.60
CA GLY A 128 13.86 -4.35 -21.93
C GLY A 128 13.52 -5.06 -20.62
N ASP A 129 13.95 -4.50 -19.50
CA ASP A 129 13.70 -5.01 -18.14
C ASP A 129 12.63 -4.21 -17.38
N LYS A 130 11.88 -3.36 -18.07
CA LYS A 130 10.82 -2.53 -17.49
C LYS A 130 9.45 -3.04 -17.92
N ALA A 131 8.55 -3.23 -16.94
CA ALA A 131 7.14 -3.47 -17.21
C ALA A 131 6.43 -2.13 -17.43
N ILE A 132 5.66 -2.04 -18.51
CA ILE A 132 4.85 -0.87 -18.84
C ILE A 132 3.38 -1.25 -18.65
N PHE A 133 2.64 -0.38 -17.97
CA PHE A 133 1.20 -0.51 -17.75
C PHE A 133 0.52 0.74 -18.24
N ASP A 134 -0.40 0.56 -19.17
CA ASP A 134 -1.20 1.63 -19.76
C ASP A 134 -2.67 1.35 -19.42
N PHE A 135 -3.32 2.30 -18.74
CA PHE A 135 -4.73 2.22 -18.33
C PHE A 135 -5.64 3.06 -19.24
N ASP A 136 -5.14 3.50 -20.39
CA ASP A 136 -5.97 4.25 -21.36
C ASP A 136 -7.16 3.41 -21.82
N GLY A 137 -8.35 4.04 -21.83
CA GLY A 137 -9.64 3.40 -22.10
C GLY A 137 -10.30 2.77 -20.85
N THR A 138 -9.77 3.01 -19.63
CA THR A 138 -10.50 2.87 -18.37
C THR A 138 -11.55 3.98 -18.28
N ASP A 139 -12.72 3.68 -17.69
CA ASP A 139 -13.79 4.67 -17.52
C ASP A 139 -13.34 5.85 -16.65
N PRO A 140 -13.95 7.02 -16.82
CA PRO A 140 -13.69 8.19 -15.99
C PRO A 140 -13.96 7.94 -14.51
N GLN A 141 -13.39 8.79 -13.66
CA GLN A 141 -13.63 8.77 -12.22
C GLN A 141 -15.12 8.75 -11.89
N ALA A 142 -15.55 7.76 -11.08
CA ALA A 142 -16.91 7.67 -10.56
C ALA A 142 -17.21 8.80 -9.57
N GLN A 143 -18.50 9.16 -9.44
CA GLN A 143 -18.97 10.16 -8.44
C GLN A 143 -19.21 9.54 -7.06
N SER A 144 -18.54 8.44 -6.76
CA SER A 144 -18.70 7.63 -5.54
C SER A 144 -17.36 7.26 -4.94
N SER A 145 -17.35 6.53 -3.83
CA SER A 145 -16.16 6.16 -3.06
C SER A 145 -15.34 5.01 -3.64
N ILE A 146 -15.65 4.52 -4.84
CA ILE A 146 -14.94 3.39 -5.47
C ILE A 146 -13.64 3.79 -6.17
N ASN A 147 -13.35 5.07 -6.29
CA ASN A 147 -12.14 5.54 -6.95
C ASN A 147 -10.90 5.22 -6.15
N PHE A 148 -9.86 4.74 -6.85
CA PHE A 148 -8.58 4.43 -6.24
C PHE A 148 -7.47 5.31 -6.83
N TYR A 149 -6.74 6.01 -5.97
CA TYR A 149 -5.59 6.79 -6.38
C TYR A 149 -4.37 5.89 -6.56
N LEU A 150 -4.09 5.53 -7.80
CA LEU A 150 -2.93 4.72 -8.14
C LEU A 150 -1.72 5.62 -8.39
N ASN A 151 -0.86 5.76 -7.38
CA ASN A 151 0.44 6.39 -7.56
C ASN A 151 1.53 5.33 -7.85
N GLU A 152 2.67 5.79 -8.36
CA GLU A 152 3.77 4.92 -8.76
C GLU A 152 4.28 4.03 -7.62
N GLU A 153 4.43 4.58 -6.42
CA GLU A 153 4.94 3.85 -5.24
C GLU A 153 3.98 2.73 -4.81
N MET A 154 2.70 3.04 -4.72
CA MET A 154 1.68 2.04 -4.37
C MET A 154 1.59 0.96 -5.45
N PHE A 155 1.63 1.35 -6.73
CA PHE A 155 1.59 0.40 -7.83
C PHE A 155 2.78 -0.57 -7.77
N LYS A 156 4.00 -0.07 -7.59
CA LYS A 156 5.20 -0.90 -7.46
C LYS A 156 5.09 -1.87 -6.28
N MET A 157 4.56 -1.42 -5.15
CA MET A 157 4.35 -2.25 -3.97
C MET A 157 3.35 -3.37 -4.24
N PHE A 158 2.18 -3.06 -4.79
CA PHE A 158 1.15 -4.05 -5.09
C PHE A 158 1.60 -5.04 -6.17
N PHE A 159 2.16 -4.54 -7.27
CA PHE A 159 2.67 -5.38 -8.34
C PHE A 159 3.80 -6.28 -7.86
N GLY A 160 4.75 -5.76 -7.10
CA GLY A 160 5.83 -6.54 -6.52
C GLY A 160 5.33 -7.63 -5.59
N SER A 161 4.42 -7.30 -4.66
CA SER A 161 3.82 -8.27 -3.75
C SER A 161 3.01 -9.34 -4.49
N PHE A 162 2.21 -8.95 -5.47
CA PHE A 162 1.44 -9.88 -6.30
C PHE A 162 2.38 -10.84 -7.05
N THR A 163 3.41 -10.30 -7.69
CA THR A 163 4.35 -11.07 -8.50
C THR A 163 5.10 -12.11 -7.67
N ILE A 164 5.60 -11.73 -6.48
CA ILE A 164 6.27 -12.66 -5.57
C ILE A 164 5.32 -13.79 -5.16
N ASN A 165 4.08 -13.47 -4.78
CA ASN A 165 3.13 -14.47 -4.32
C ASN A 165 2.63 -15.42 -5.42
N VAL A 166 2.57 -14.98 -6.67
CA VAL A 166 2.03 -15.76 -7.80
C VAL A 166 3.13 -16.55 -8.51
N VAL A 167 4.33 -15.98 -8.63
CA VAL A 167 5.43 -16.57 -9.41
C VAL A 167 6.35 -17.41 -8.54
N ASP A 168 6.56 -17.02 -7.29
CA ASP A 168 7.38 -17.73 -6.31
C ASP A 168 6.64 -17.86 -4.97
N PRO A 169 5.67 -18.78 -4.85
CA PRO A 169 4.80 -18.91 -3.69
C PRO A 169 5.45 -19.60 -2.49
N GLN A 170 6.77 -19.44 -2.26
CA GLN A 170 7.45 -20.01 -1.08
C GLN A 170 7.10 -19.37 0.24
#